data_392559d373ccaac61bf8ecf71e551630
#
_entry.id   392559d373ccaac61bf8ecf71e551630
#
_cell.length_a   1.000
_cell.length_b   1.000
_cell.length_c   1.000
_cell.angle_alpha   90.00
_cell.angle_beta   90.00
_cell.angle_gamma   90.00
#
_symmetry.space_group_name_H-M   'P 1'
#
loop_
_entity.id
_entity.type
_entity.pdbx_description
1 polymer ?
#
loop_
_entity_poly.entity_id
_entity_poly.type
_entity_poly.pdbx_seq_one_letter_code
_entity_poly.pdbx_strand_id
1 'polypeptide(L)'
;MENKGDLVKLFNRDYLARLDNIKQWLEYDRHQQESVSQHSFKVSVFTMSLLDYLWPSDTQHAEVWSFKSQTLKLALMHDFDEAILRRDITHELKYNKYNGSEIRSVLDRFVDRQLTEEFGDESDVVKMFSKEDEFYDVMHAIVKVADWMALLYFLNRELAIGNRSWPLNLLPYCKDNYRKAISTLQNTCVAMGICTTPHSLYVSCNDISDLNQNII
;
A
#
# COMPACT_ATOMS: atom_id res chain seq x y z
N MET A 1 27.75 -8.46 -2.52
CA MET A 1 27.64 -8.75 -3.98
C MET A 1 26.42 -9.63 -4.31
N GLU A 2 25.45 -9.73 -3.41
CA GLU A 2 24.32 -10.71 -3.50
C GLU A 2 23.08 -10.20 -4.22
N ASN A 3 22.85 -8.87 -4.33
CA ASN A 3 21.64 -8.31 -4.92
C ASN A 3 21.54 -8.30 -6.47
N LYS A 4 22.56 -8.75 -7.18
CA LYS A 4 22.48 -8.84 -8.66
C LYS A 4 21.47 -9.90 -9.15
N GLY A 5 21.18 -10.91 -8.32
CA GLY A 5 20.25 -11.99 -8.64
C GLY A 5 18.79 -11.52 -8.74
N ASP A 6 18.35 -10.66 -7.84
CA ASP A 6 16.95 -10.22 -7.75
C ASP A 6 16.58 -9.31 -8.92
N LEU A 7 17.46 -8.36 -9.28
CA LEU A 7 17.26 -7.50 -10.44
C LEU A 7 17.10 -8.31 -11.74
N VAL A 8 17.96 -9.32 -11.92
CA VAL A 8 17.92 -10.19 -13.11
C VAL A 8 16.62 -11.01 -13.12
N LYS A 9 16.18 -11.51 -11.97
CA LYS A 9 14.94 -12.28 -11.84
C LYS A 9 13.72 -11.39 -12.12
N LEU A 10 13.65 -10.18 -11.54
CA LEU A 10 12.57 -9.23 -11.81
C LEU A 10 12.47 -8.91 -13.30
N PHE A 11 13.61 -8.69 -13.96
CA PHE A 11 13.67 -8.38 -15.40
C PHE A 11 13.26 -9.60 -16.27
N ASN A 12 13.79 -10.79 -15.98
CA ASN A 12 13.60 -11.96 -16.84
C ASN A 12 12.23 -12.65 -16.64
N ARG A 13 11.50 -12.38 -15.54
CA ARG A 13 10.22 -13.03 -15.22
C ARG A 13 9.00 -12.21 -15.62
N ASP A 14 9.20 -11.09 -16.29
CA ASP A 14 8.12 -10.20 -16.77
C ASP A 14 7.15 -9.73 -15.68
N TYR A 15 7.56 -9.70 -14.39
CA TYR A 15 6.68 -9.26 -13.30
C TYR A 15 6.13 -7.84 -13.53
N LEU A 16 6.99 -6.92 -13.98
CA LEU A 16 6.57 -5.56 -14.29
C LEU A 16 5.55 -5.54 -15.43
N ALA A 17 5.79 -6.31 -16.50
CA ALA A 17 4.84 -6.42 -17.60
C ALA A 17 3.51 -7.07 -17.14
N ARG A 18 3.53 -7.98 -16.17
CA ARG A 18 2.29 -8.53 -15.57
C ARG A 18 1.53 -7.44 -14.84
N LEU A 19 2.17 -6.65 -13.96
CA LEU A 19 1.54 -5.53 -13.26
C LEU A 19 0.94 -4.50 -14.23
N ASP A 20 1.58 -4.24 -15.36
CA ASP A 20 1.06 -3.35 -16.42
C ASP A 20 -0.20 -3.92 -17.11
N ASN A 21 -0.25 -5.24 -17.24
CA ASN A 21 -1.35 -5.92 -17.94
C ASN A 21 -2.53 -6.29 -17.03
N ILE A 22 -2.33 -6.45 -15.73
CA ILE A 22 -3.40 -6.69 -14.78
C ILE A 22 -4.17 -5.40 -14.60
N LYS A 23 -5.47 -5.45 -14.91
CA LYS A 23 -6.38 -4.30 -14.79
C LYS A 23 -7.19 -4.42 -13.51
N GLN A 24 -7.17 -3.37 -12.73
CA GLN A 24 -7.99 -3.25 -11.51
C GLN A 24 -9.44 -2.89 -11.83
N TRP A 25 -10.34 -3.16 -10.90
CA TRP A 25 -11.76 -2.76 -10.98
C TRP A 25 -12.53 -3.39 -12.15
N LEU A 26 -12.15 -4.60 -12.59
CA LEU A 26 -12.80 -5.29 -13.71
C LEU A 26 -14.28 -5.60 -13.48
N GLU A 27 -14.70 -5.69 -12.22
CA GLU A 27 -16.08 -5.93 -11.79
C GLU A 27 -17.01 -4.73 -11.98
N TYR A 28 -16.47 -3.53 -12.26
CA TYR A 28 -17.24 -2.31 -12.42
C TYR A 28 -17.21 -1.80 -13.87
N ASP A 29 -18.32 -1.18 -14.30
CA ASP A 29 -18.41 -0.49 -15.59
C ASP A 29 -17.67 0.85 -15.50
N ARG A 30 -16.38 0.84 -15.77
CA ARG A 30 -15.46 1.97 -15.65
C ARG A 30 -15.21 2.64 -16.99
N HIS A 31 -15.09 3.98 -16.97
CA HIS A 31 -14.72 4.77 -18.13
C HIS A 31 -13.20 4.90 -18.30
N GLN A 32 -12.43 4.72 -17.22
CA GLN A 32 -10.96 4.69 -17.27
C GLN A 32 -10.45 3.29 -16.93
N GLN A 33 -9.35 2.92 -17.59
CA GLN A 33 -8.63 1.71 -17.21
C GLN A 33 -7.45 2.09 -16.32
N GLU A 34 -7.27 1.34 -15.26
CA GLU A 34 -6.11 1.43 -14.38
C GLU A 34 -5.46 0.06 -14.27
N SER A 35 -4.14 -0.02 -14.47
CA SER A 35 -3.37 -1.22 -14.19
C SER A 35 -2.86 -1.22 -12.75
N VAL A 36 -2.46 -2.39 -12.25
CA VAL A 36 -1.84 -2.52 -10.93
C VAL A 36 -0.59 -1.65 -10.82
N SER A 37 0.25 -1.59 -11.86
CA SER A 37 1.43 -0.72 -11.87
C SER A 37 1.07 0.77 -11.76
N GLN A 38 0.02 1.22 -12.46
CA GLN A 38 -0.45 2.61 -12.39
C GLN A 38 -1.04 2.94 -11.01
N HIS A 39 -1.73 1.98 -10.39
CA HIS A 39 -2.22 2.11 -9.03
C HIS A 39 -1.05 2.21 -8.04
N SER A 40 -0.11 1.26 -8.06
CA SER A 40 1.07 1.25 -7.18
C SER A 40 1.90 2.54 -7.31
N PHE A 41 2.03 3.10 -8.52
CA PHE A 41 2.65 4.41 -8.72
C PHE A 41 1.90 5.52 -7.97
N LYS A 42 0.57 5.58 -8.07
CA LYS A 42 -0.25 6.58 -7.35
C LYS A 42 -0.13 6.41 -5.84
N VAL A 43 -0.21 5.17 -5.35
CA VAL A 43 -0.01 4.87 -3.92
C VAL A 43 1.36 5.35 -3.45
N SER A 44 2.41 5.15 -4.24
CA SER A 44 3.76 5.63 -3.91
C SER A 44 3.84 7.17 -3.85
N VAL A 45 3.18 7.87 -4.77
CA VAL A 45 3.12 9.35 -4.75
C VAL A 45 2.38 9.85 -3.52
N PHE A 46 1.24 9.24 -3.16
CA PHE A 46 0.52 9.60 -1.94
C PHE A 46 1.31 9.23 -0.68
N THR A 47 1.97 8.08 -0.66
CA THR A 47 2.87 7.69 0.44
C THR A 47 3.98 8.71 0.63
N MET A 48 4.65 9.14 -0.45
CA MET A 48 5.69 10.18 -0.37
C MET A 48 5.14 11.47 0.22
N SER A 49 3.96 11.91 -0.23
CA SER A 49 3.31 13.12 0.28
C SER A 49 2.95 13.01 1.77
N LEU A 50 2.45 11.84 2.20
CA LEU A 50 2.16 11.57 3.62
C LEU A 50 3.43 11.57 4.48
N LEU A 51 4.50 10.93 3.97
CA LEU A 51 5.78 10.91 4.67
C LEU A 51 6.39 12.31 4.82
N ASP A 52 6.27 13.16 3.79
CA ASP A 52 6.75 14.54 3.86
C ASP A 52 5.88 15.43 4.74
N TYR A 53 4.58 15.14 4.84
CA TYR A 53 3.68 15.81 5.76
C TYR A 53 3.97 15.45 7.23
N LEU A 54 4.12 14.14 7.52
CA LEU A 54 4.32 13.65 8.88
C LEU A 54 5.77 13.87 9.37
N TRP A 55 6.73 13.74 8.48
CA TRP A 55 8.17 13.98 8.76
C TRP A 55 8.76 14.93 7.71
N PRO A 56 8.62 16.25 7.90
CA PRO A 56 9.17 17.23 6.97
C PRO A 56 10.68 17.05 6.70
N SER A 57 11.12 17.46 5.52
CA SER A 57 12.49 17.18 5.01
C SER A 57 13.63 17.89 5.76
N ASP A 58 13.33 18.78 6.70
CA ASP A 58 14.31 19.39 7.60
C ASP A 58 14.80 18.44 8.71
N THR A 59 14.13 17.31 8.91
CA THR A 59 14.58 16.24 9.80
C THR A 59 15.76 15.49 9.19
N GLN A 60 17.01 15.86 9.60
CA GLN A 60 18.25 15.30 9.04
C GLN A 60 18.68 13.96 9.68
N HIS A 61 17.76 13.21 10.30
CA HIS A 61 18.09 11.94 10.92
C HIS A 61 18.16 10.79 9.89
N ALA A 62 19.27 10.06 9.86
CA ALA A 62 19.47 8.93 8.95
C ALA A 62 18.37 7.85 9.09
N GLU A 63 17.85 7.66 10.30
CA GLU A 63 16.75 6.74 10.60
C GLU A 63 15.45 7.14 9.90
N VAL A 64 15.10 8.43 9.85
CA VAL A 64 13.94 8.96 9.14
C VAL A 64 14.06 8.68 7.64
N TRP A 65 15.25 8.91 7.07
CA TRP A 65 15.49 8.62 5.67
C TRP A 65 15.39 7.13 5.34
N SER A 66 15.93 6.26 6.22
CA SER A 66 15.80 4.82 6.09
C SER A 66 14.33 4.39 6.13
N PHE A 67 13.59 4.86 7.13
CA PHE A 67 12.15 4.60 7.29
C PHE A 67 11.35 5.06 6.07
N LYS A 68 11.55 6.30 5.59
CA LYS A 68 10.88 6.81 4.38
C LYS A 68 11.20 5.96 3.16
N SER A 69 12.46 5.59 2.97
CA SER A 69 12.89 4.76 1.84
C SER A 69 12.24 3.38 1.86
N GLN A 70 12.18 2.73 3.02
CA GLN A 70 11.55 1.42 3.18
C GLN A 70 10.03 1.50 2.98
N THR A 71 9.38 2.53 3.53
CA THR A 71 7.94 2.75 3.33
C THR A 71 7.60 2.95 1.85
N LEU A 72 8.43 3.69 1.09
CA LEU A 72 8.24 3.86 -0.36
C LEU A 72 8.45 2.56 -1.13
N LYS A 73 9.43 1.74 -0.76
CA LYS A 73 9.60 0.40 -1.35
C LYS A 73 8.36 -0.47 -1.11
N LEU A 74 7.84 -0.46 0.12
CA LEU A 74 6.62 -1.18 0.46
C LEU A 74 5.42 -0.68 -0.36
N ALA A 75 5.27 0.64 -0.55
CA ALA A 75 4.22 1.22 -1.36
C ALA A 75 4.29 0.82 -2.84
N LEU A 76 5.49 0.75 -3.42
CA LEU A 76 5.70 0.28 -4.79
C LEU A 76 5.35 -1.19 -4.97
N MET A 77 5.55 -1.99 -3.92
CA MET A 77 5.44 -3.45 -3.97
C MET A 77 4.17 -3.98 -3.30
N HIS A 78 3.28 -3.13 -2.78
CA HIS A 78 2.17 -3.56 -1.92
C HIS A 78 1.17 -4.53 -2.58
N ASP A 79 1.01 -4.45 -3.91
CA ASP A 79 0.19 -5.35 -4.74
C ASP A 79 1.05 -6.26 -5.65
N PHE A 80 2.33 -6.49 -5.30
CA PHE A 80 3.21 -7.37 -6.10
C PHE A 80 2.75 -8.83 -6.09
N ASP A 81 2.01 -9.24 -5.07
CA ASP A 81 1.33 -10.53 -4.99
C ASP A 81 0.40 -10.77 -6.19
N GLU A 82 -0.20 -9.73 -6.75
CA GLU A 82 -1.05 -9.84 -7.94
C GLU A 82 -0.25 -10.23 -9.19
N ALA A 83 1.01 -9.79 -9.31
CA ALA A 83 1.91 -10.25 -10.38
C ALA A 83 2.25 -11.74 -10.26
N ILE A 84 2.38 -12.25 -9.03
CA ILE A 84 2.57 -13.68 -8.74
C ILE A 84 1.32 -14.46 -9.13
N LEU A 85 0.16 -13.97 -8.71
CA LEU A 85 -1.15 -14.59 -8.97
C LEU A 85 -1.65 -14.38 -10.39
N ARG A 86 -1.02 -13.49 -11.16
CA ARG A 86 -1.38 -13.09 -12.54
C ARG A 86 -2.79 -12.55 -12.69
N ARG A 87 -3.34 -11.96 -11.64
CA ARG A 87 -4.68 -11.35 -11.64
C ARG A 87 -4.87 -10.39 -10.48
N ASP A 88 -5.79 -9.45 -10.66
CA ASP A 88 -6.32 -8.59 -9.59
C ASP A 88 -7.00 -9.44 -8.51
N ILE A 89 -6.69 -9.16 -7.26
CA ILE A 89 -7.36 -9.77 -6.10
C ILE A 89 -8.48 -8.83 -5.68
N THR A 90 -9.69 -9.15 -6.10
CA THR A 90 -10.86 -8.30 -5.87
C THR A 90 -11.04 -7.97 -4.39
N HIS A 91 -11.59 -6.79 -4.12
CA HIS A 91 -11.89 -6.35 -2.77
C HIS A 91 -12.74 -7.36 -1.99
N GLU A 92 -13.69 -8.05 -2.66
CA GLU A 92 -14.49 -9.09 -2.03
C GLU A 92 -13.65 -10.27 -1.55
N LEU A 93 -12.66 -10.70 -2.31
CA LEU A 93 -11.74 -11.76 -1.90
C LEU A 93 -10.82 -11.30 -0.76
N LYS A 94 -10.38 -10.02 -0.79
CA LYS A 94 -9.52 -9.46 0.28
C LYS A 94 -10.26 -9.31 1.61
N TYR A 95 -11.57 -9.01 1.59
CA TYR A 95 -12.31 -8.55 2.80
C TYR A 95 -13.65 -9.25 3.06
N ASN A 96 -13.93 -10.40 2.41
CA ASN A 96 -15.17 -11.15 2.62
C ASN A 96 -15.31 -11.59 4.10
N LYS A 97 -16.41 -11.18 4.74
CA LYS A 97 -16.67 -11.44 6.17
C LYS A 97 -16.83 -12.93 6.53
N TYR A 98 -17.20 -13.78 5.59
CA TYR A 98 -17.51 -15.19 5.87
C TYR A 98 -16.30 -16.11 5.71
N ASN A 99 -15.44 -15.89 4.69
CA ASN A 99 -14.28 -16.75 4.42
C ASN A 99 -13.03 -15.96 3.96
N GLY A 100 -13.08 -14.63 3.98
CA GLY A 100 -12.00 -13.78 3.45
C GLY A 100 -10.67 -13.98 4.16
N SER A 101 -10.70 -14.17 5.50
CA SER A 101 -9.47 -14.38 6.27
C SER A 101 -8.80 -15.73 5.96
N GLU A 102 -9.58 -16.79 5.72
CA GLU A 102 -9.03 -18.11 5.37
C GLU A 102 -8.48 -18.11 3.94
N ILE A 103 -9.25 -17.56 2.99
CA ILE A 103 -8.80 -17.41 1.59
C ILE A 103 -7.55 -16.55 1.54
N ARG A 104 -7.53 -15.41 2.22
CA ARG A 104 -6.37 -14.52 2.26
C ARG A 104 -5.16 -15.25 2.85
N SER A 105 -5.29 -15.97 3.95
CA SER A 105 -4.18 -16.71 4.55
C SER A 105 -3.63 -17.83 3.65
N VAL A 106 -4.47 -18.42 2.82
CA VAL A 106 -4.02 -19.41 1.80
C VAL A 106 -3.26 -18.73 0.67
N LEU A 107 -3.76 -17.59 0.19
CA LEU A 107 -3.10 -16.79 -0.84
C LEU A 107 -1.76 -16.26 -0.35
N ASP A 108 -1.70 -15.69 0.85
CA ASP A 108 -0.47 -15.18 1.46
C ASP A 108 0.58 -16.27 1.54
N ARG A 109 0.25 -17.46 2.08
CA ARG A 109 1.17 -18.61 2.13
C ARG A 109 1.64 -19.09 0.76
N PHE A 110 0.76 -19.01 -0.25
CA PHE A 110 1.14 -19.36 -1.61
C PHE A 110 2.13 -18.33 -2.18
N VAL A 111 1.84 -17.04 -2.02
CA VAL A 111 2.70 -15.94 -2.47
C VAL A 111 4.06 -16.00 -1.78
N ASP A 112 4.09 -16.12 -0.45
CA ASP A 112 5.33 -16.22 0.34
C ASP A 112 6.20 -17.38 -0.15
N ARG A 113 5.60 -18.57 -0.37
CA ARG A 113 6.32 -19.71 -0.91
C ARG A 113 6.88 -19.43 -2.30
N GLN A 114 6.09 -18.83 -3.19
CA GLN A 114 6.53 -18.51 -4.54
C GLN A 114 7.64 -17.44 -4.55
N LEU A 115 7.55 -16.43 -3.69
CA LEU A 115 8.59 -15.42 -3.53
C LEU A 115 9.88 -16.05 -3.03
N THR A 116 9.80 -16.90 -2.00
CA THR A 116 10.95 -17.61 -1.43
C THR A 116 11.61 -18.55 -2.45
N GLU A 117 10.82 -19.35 -3.19
CA GLU A 117 11.33 -20.23 -4.23
C GLU A 117 12.01 -19.48 -5.37
N GLU A 118 11.51 -18.28 -5.73
CA GLU A 118 12.04 -17.52 -6.85
C GLU A 118 13.21 -16.60 -6.46
N PHE A 119 13.10 -15.91 -5.33
CA PHE A 119 14.08 -14.90 -4.92
C PHE A 119 15.04 -15.38 -3.83
N GLY A 120 14.66 -16.38 -3.03
CA GLY A 120 15.39 -16.87 -1.87
C GLY A 120 15.04 -16.10 -0.60
N ASP A 121 15.17 -16.74 0.58
CA ASP A 121 14.80 -16.19 1.89
C ASP A 121 15.50 -14.88 2.24
N GLU A 122 16.74 -14.70 1.78
CA GLU A 122 17.55 -13.51 2.09
C GLU A 122 17.31 -12.31 1.14
N SER A 123 16.42 -12.47 0.17
CA SER A 123 16.08 -11.43 -0.80
C SER A 123 15.39 -10.24 -0.14
N ASP A 124 15.75 -9.01 -0.54
CA ASP A 124 15.06 -7.79 -0.11
C ASP A 124 13.57 -7.81 -0.51
N VAL A 125 13.23 -8.47 -1.61
CA VAL A 125 11.83 -8.65 -2.06
C VAL A 125 11.08 -9.51 -1.05
N VAL A 126 11.63 -10.63 -0.61
CA VAL A 126 11.02 -11.51 0.38
C VAL A 126 10.92 -10.81 1.73
N LYS A 127 11.98 -10.14 2.16
CA LYS A 127 12.02 -9.40 3.44
C LYS A 127 10.99 -8.29 3.53
N MET A 128 10.64 -7.63 2.42
CA MET A 128 9.56 -6.64 2.42
C MET A 128 8.18 -7.22 2.76
N PHE A 129 7.96 -8.51 2.53
CA PHE A 129 6.72 -9.19 2.85
C PHE A 129 6.77 -9.98 4.18
N SER A 130 7.96 -10.19 4.75
CA SER A 130 8.15 -11.03 5.95
C SER A 130 7.67 -10.41 7.26
N LYS A 131 7.36 -9.10 7.27
CA LYS A 131 6.93 -8.35 8.47
C LYS A 131 7.95 -8.35 9.63
N GLU A 132 9.22 -8.56 9.32
CA GLU A 132 10.30 -8.64 10.32
C GLU A 132 10.84 -7.28 10.78
N ASP A 133 10.56 -6.21 10.03
CA ASP A 133 10.98 -4.86 10.40
C ASP A 133 10.18 -4.37 11.61
N GLU A 134 10.84 -3.79 12.61
CA GLU A 134 10.20 -3.28 13.82
C GLU A 134 9.17 -2.18 13.54
N PHE A 135 9.33 -1.42 12.42
CA PHE A 135 8.40 -0.37 11.98
C PHE A 135 7.42 -0.84 10.91
N TYR A 136 7.39 -2.14 10.59
CA TYR A 136 6.54 -2.68 9.51
C TYR A 136 5.08 -2.25 9.66
N ASP A 137 4.50 -2.35 10.86
CA ASP A 137 3.10 -2.03 11.11
C ASP A 137 2.79 -0.55 10.83
N VAL A 138 3.70 0.37 11.16
CA VAL A 138 3.55 1.80 10.86
C VAL A 138 3.69 2.04 9.36
N MET A 139 4.72 1.47 8.73
CA MET A 139 4.92 1.57 7.28
C MET A 139 3.70 1.06 6.52
N HIS A 140 3.20 -0.11 6.90
CA HIS A 140 2.00 -0.72 6.31
C HIS A 140 0.75 0.14 6.53
N ALA A 141 0.57 0.73 7.71
CA ALA A 141 -0.55 1.62 8.00
C ALA A 141 -0.50 2.91 7.14
N ILE A 142 0.69 3.49 6.91
CA ILE A 142 0.88 4.63 6.01
C ILE A 142 0.53 4.25 4.57
N VAL A 143 1.05 3.13 4.08
CA VAL A 143 0.75 2.63 2.74
C VAL A 143 -0.74 2.37 2.59
N LYS A 144 -1.41 1.85 3.63
CA LYS A 144 -2.86 1.61 3.59
C LYS A 144 -3.68 2.90 3.54
N VAL A 145 -3.26 3.98 4.20
CA VAL A 145 -3.87 5.31 4.03
C VAL A 145 -3.70 5.80 2.60
N ALA A 146 -2.48 5.68 2.03
CA ALA A 146 -2.18 6.08 0.66
C ALA A 146 -2.97 5.27 -0.39
N ASP A 147 -3.17 3.98 -0.16
CA ASP A 147 -3.99 3.09 -1.00
C ASP A 147 -5.44 3.58 -1.06
N TRP A 148 -6.06 3.91 0.09
CA TRP A 148 -7.39 4.52 0.11
C TRP A 148 -7.43 5.90 -0.56
N MET A 149 -6.38 6.72 -0.46
CA MET A 149 -6.28 7.99 -1.18
C MET A 149 -6.25 7.77 -2.70
N ALA A 150 -5.48 6.79 -3.18
CA ALA A 150 -5.41 6.44 -4.59
C ALA A 150 -6.77 5.99 -5.13
N LEU A 151 -7.51 5.18 -4.36
CA LEU A 151 -8.85 4.76 -4.71
C LEU A 151 -9.84 5.94 -4.73
N LEU A 152 -9.84 6.79 -3.71
CA LEU A 152 -10.69 7.99 -3.68
C LEU A 152 -10.38 8.92 -4.86
N TYR A 153 -9.11 9.08 -5.22
CA TYR A 153 -8.70 9.83 -6.40
C TYR A 153 -9.28 9.21 -7.68
N PHE A 154 -9.20 7.88 -7.84
CA PHE A 154 -9.75 7.17 -9.00
C PHE A 154 -11.28 7.36 -9.10
N LEU A 155 -12.02 7.20 -7.99
CA LEU A 155 -13.47 7.40 -7.94
C LEU A 155 -13.86 8.83 -8.32
N ASN A 156 -13.16 9.83 -7.80
CA ASN A 156 -13.41 11.24 -8.14
C ASN A 156 -13.13 11.52 -9.62
N ARG A 157 -12.13 10.87 -10.22
CA ARG A 157 -11.86 10.98 -11.66
C ARG A 157 -12.99 10.35 -12.49
N GLU A 158 -13.48 9.16 -12.12
CA GLU A 158 -14.63 8.53 -12.77
C GLU A 158 -15.88 9.43 -12.72
N LEU A 159 -16.16 10.04 -11.55
CA LEU A 159 -17.25 11.00 -11.39
C LEU A 159 -17.08 12.24 -12.28
N ALA A 160 -15.87 12.78 -12.36
CA ALA A 160 -15.56 13.97 -13.16
C ALA A 160 -15.78 13.76 -14.67
N ILE A 161 -15.60 12.54 -15.17
CA ILE A 161 -15.86 12.18 -16.57
C ILE A 161 -17.28 11.65 -16.80
N GLY A 162 -18.16 11.76 -15.80
CA GLY A 162 -19.60 11.49 -15.93
C GLY A 162 -20.02 10.07 -15.56
N ASN A 163 -19.12 9.20 -15.10
CA ASN A 163 -19.50 7.90 -14.58
C ASN A 163 -20.11 8.03 -13.19
N ARG A 164 -21.43 7.91 -13.11
CA ARG A 164 -22.18 8.08 -11.85
C ARG A 164 -22.80 6.77 -11.34
N SER A 165 -22.64 5.65 -12.06
CA SER A 165 -23.30 4.41 -11.72
C SER A 165 -22.78 3.80 -10.42
N TRP A 166 -21.56 3.33 -10.43
CA TRP A 166 -20.94 2.66 -9.29
C TRP A 166 -20.08 3.57 -8.38
N PRO A 167 -19.40 4.66 -8.88
CA PRO A 167 -18.56 5.48 -8.01
C PRO A 167 -19.35 6.14 -6.88
N LEU A 168 -20.57 6.62 -7.13
CA LEU A 168 -21.42 7.23 -6.10
C LEU A 168 -21.78 6.24 -4.99
N ASN A 169 -21.99 4.98 -5.33
CA ASN A 169 -22.33 3.94 -4.36
C ASN A 169 -21.12 3.51 -3.52
N LEU A 170 -19.93 3.52 -4.12
CA LEU A 170 -18.70 3.06 -3.45
C LEU A 170 -18.04 4.18 -2.62
N LEU A 171 -18.22 5.43 -3.01
CA LEU A 171 -17.57 6.59 -2.38
C LEU A 171 -17.77 6.67 -0.85
N PRO A 172 -18.99 6.51 -0.29
CA PRO A 172 -19.18 6.53 1.17
C PRO A 172 -18.38 5.44 1.88
N TYR A 173 -18.40 4.22 1.33
CA TYR A 173 -17.63 3.09 1.86
C TYR A 173 -16.12 3.37 1.84
N CYS A 174 -15.59 3.93 0.77
CA CYS A 174 -14.17 4.28 0.66
C CYS A 174 -13.78 5.37 1.64
N LYS A 175 -14.62 6.40 1.83
CA LYS A 175 -14.41 7.45 2.84
C LYS A 175 -14.36 6.88 4.26
N ASP A 176 -15.26 5.97 4.59
CA ASP A 176 -15.27 5.34 5.92
C ASP A 176 -14.03 4.48 6.16
N ASN A 177 -13.59 3.73 5.15
CA ASN A 177 -12.38 2.93 5.29
C ASN A 177 -11.10 3.79 5.30
N TYR A 178 -11.07 4.91 4.56
CA TYR A 178 -10.01 5.88 4.68
C TYR A 178 -9.89 6.42 6.12
N ARG A 179 -11.01 6.82 6.74
CA ARG A 179 -11.02 7.26 8.15
C ARG A 179 -10.54 6.18 9.11
N LYS A 180 -10.96 4.94 8.89
CA LYS A 180 -10.49 3.78 9.68
C LYS A 180 -8.98 3.56 9.51
N ALA A 181 -8.45 3.70 8.30
CA ALA A 181 -7.02 3.57 8.04
C ALA A 181 -6.21 4.64 8.80
N ILE A 182 -6.67 5.90 8.82
CA ILE A 182 -6.05 6.97 9.61
C ILE A 182 -6.11 6.65 11.11
N SER A 183 -7.26 6.19 11.63
CA SER A 183 -7.37 5.79 13.03
C SER A 183 -6.44 4.62 13.37
N THR A 184 -6.27 3.67 12.45
CA THR A 184 -5.32 2.57 12.60
C THR A 184 -3.88 3.10 12.64
N LEU A 185 -3.50 3.97 11.72
CA LEU A 185 -2.18 4.60 11.71
C LEU A 185 -1.91 5.31 13.05
N GLN A 186 -2.85 6.13 13.53
CA GLN A 186 -2.70 6.82 14.81
C GLN A 186 -2.51 5.85 15.97
N ASN A 187 -3.33 4.80 16.06
CA ASN A 187 -3.23 3.79 17.11
C ASN A 187 -1.90 3.04 17.07
N THR A 188 -1.43 2.70 15.86
CA THR A 188 -0.14 2.02 15.68
C THR A 188 1.02 2.91 16.11
N CYS A 189 1.02 4.20 15.72
CA CYS A 189 2.03 5.17 16.15
C CYS A 189 2.05 5.36 17.67
N VAL A 190 0.87 5.37 18.32
CA VAL A 190 0.78 5.44 19.78
C VAL A 190 1.32 4.16 20.43
N ALA A 191 0.93 2.99 19.93
CA ALA A 191 1.37 1.70 20.47
C ALA A 191 2.89 1.51 20.39
N MET A 192 3.51 2.05 19.32
CA MET A 192 4.97 2.02 19.13
C MET A 192 5.72 3.20 19.78
N GLY A 193 5.03 4.07 20.51
CA GLY A 193 5.64 5.22 21.17
C GLY A 193 5.99 6.37 20.24
N ILE A 194 5.74 6.27 18.95
CA ILE A 194 6.08 7.31 17.94
C ILE A 194 5.38 8.63 18.23
N CYS A 195 4.16 8.59 18.77
CA CYS A 195 3.41 9.79 19.16
C CYS A 195 3.60 10.24 20.61
N THR A 196 4.28 9.46 21.45
CA THR A 196 4.30 9.70 22.90
C THR A 196 5.65 10.12 23.42
N THR A 197 6.73 9.76 22.74
CA THR A 197 8.10 10.02 23.19
C THR A 197 8.87 10.74 22.10
N PRO A 198 9.49 11.90 22.35
CA PRO A 198 10.33 12.58 21.37
C PRO A 198 11.52 11.69 20.98
N HIS A 199 11.55 11.27 19.73
CA HIS A 199 12.66 10.55 19.08
C HIS A 199 12.70 10.90 17.59
N SER A 200 13.65 10.33 16.84
CA SER A 200 13.84 10.66 15.41
C SER A 200 12.59 10.50 14.55
N LEU A 201 11.74 9.52 14.87
CA LEU A 201 10.48 9.24 14.16
C LEU A 201 9.24 9.83 14.85
N TYR A 202 9.41 10.77 15.81
CA TYR A 202 8.27 11.38 16.48
C TYR A 202 7.34 12.09 15.49
N VAL A 203 6.03 11.85 15.63
CA VAL A 203 4.96 12.56 14.91
C VAL A 203 3.82 12.87 15.87
N SER A 204 3.23 14.06 15.74
CA SER A 204 2.08 14.43 16.57
C SER A 204 0.83 13.63 16.21
N CYS A 205 0.11 13.11 17.20
CA CYS A 205 -1.20 12.50 16.97
C CYS A 205 -2.19 13.47 16.32
N ASN A 206 -2.06 14.77 16.55
CA ASN A 206 -2.90 15.78 15.92
C ASN A 206 -2.63 15.86 14.42
N ASP A 207 -1.34 15.81 14.00
CA ASP A 207 -0.98 15.85 12.58
C ASP A 207 -1.56 14.64 11.84
N ILE A 208 -1.57 13.46 12.46
CA ILE A 208 -2.24 12.28 11.90
C ILE A 208 -3.76 12.47 11.81
N SER A 209 -4.37 13.03 12.86
CA SER A 209 -5.82 13.28 12.90
C SER A 209 -6.27 14.31 11.86
N ASP A 210 -5.45 15.31 11.56
CA ASP A 210 -5.73 16.37 10.59
C ASP A 210 -5.81 15.87 9.14
N LEU A 211 -5.23 14.70 8.85
CA LEU A 211 -5.42 14.03 7.55
C LEU A 211 -6.90 13.76 7.23
N ASN A 212 -7.75 13.57 8.25
CA ASN A 212 -9.19 13.40 8.07
C ASN A 212 -9.90 14.67 7.57
N GLN A 213 -9.37 15.85 7.89
CA GLN A 213 -10.03 17.13 7.60
C GLN A 213 -9.63 17.68 6.23
N ASN A 214 -8.42 17.35 5.76
CA ASN A 214 -7.82 17.98 4.59
C ASN A 214 -8.08 17.26 3.27
N ILE A 215 -8.58 16.02 3.28
CA ILE A 215 -8.67 15.17 2.08
C ILE A 215 -10.11 14.78 1.72
N ILE A 216 -11.07 14.90 2.63
CA ILE A 216 -12.47 14.49 2.48
C ILE A 216 -13.43 15.67 2.49
#